data_67701eb64f80e16194dbfa8979115be3
#
_entry.id   67701eb64f80e16194dbfa8979115be3
#
_cell.length_a   1.000
_cell.length_b   1.000
_cell.length_c   1.000
_cell.angle_alpha   90.00
_cell.angle_beta   90.00
_cell.angle_gamma   90.00
#
_symmetry.space_group_name_H-M   'P 1'
#
loop_
_entity.id
_entity.type
_entity.pdbx_description
1 polymer ?
#
loop_
_entity_poly.entity_id
_entity_poly.type
_entity_poly.pdbx_seq_one_letter_code
_entity_poly.pdbx_strand_id
1 'polypeptide(L)'
;MAQSVFEKEYIISPDYCDAAAAMSPLAAFTIFQAMAAEHAEQIGVGGMAMAKRGEFWLTVHTRIDFFSHARLMDTVTAATWPEQCADEAYRCFRSYSLKQCERLIALGRTQWAILGSGGKLMHFSDTGFPKNFDYSPMQGITDPPARFADDFGEDDFAFEYTVRSTDIDFGQHMNNVCYARLSLDCLSAKEIASGKIKSAEIHFSAPSLEGERLRVYKKADGNALYVCIKKPDGKTSALSKIVM
;
A
#
# COMPACT_ATOMS: atom_id res chain seq x y z
N MET A 1 12.82 -1.90 -24.34
CA MET A 1 12.93 -1.01 -23.17
C MET A 1 11.65 -1.20 -22.36
N ALA A 2 11.73 -1.27 -21.05
CA ALA A 2 10.53 -1.32 -20.20
C ALA A 2 9.73 -0.03 -20.40
N GLN A 3 8.39 -0.15 -20.41
CA GLN A 3 7.50 1.00 -20.57
C GLN A 3 7.59 1.91 -19.35
N SER A 4 7.47 3.23 -19.54
CA SER A 4 7.42 4.21 -18.44
C SER A 4 6.15 4.09 -17.59
N VAL A 5 5.07 3.60 -18.20
CA VAL A 5 3.78 3.29 -17.57
C VAL A 5 3.43 1.85 -17.88
N PHE A 6 3.03 1.10 -16.87
CA PHE A 6 2.48 -0.25 -17.02
C PHE A 6 0.97 -0.21 -16.79
N GLU A 7 0.22 -0.74 -17.74
CA GLU A 7 -1.23 -0.80 -17.69
C GLU A 7 -1.75 -2.24 -17.79
N LYS A 8 -2.83 -2.52 -17.07
CA LYS A 8 -3.50 -3.82 -17.08
C LYS A 8 -4.98 -3.69 -16.74
N GLU A 9 -5.80 -4.49 -17.41
CA GLU A 9 -7.22 -4.59 -17.10
C GLU A 9 -7.50 -5.61 -16.01
N TYR A 10 -8.46 -5.27 -15.14
CA TYR A 10 -8.98 -6.14 -14.10
C TYR A 10 -10.50 -6.18 -14.18
N ILE A 11 -11.06 -7.37 -14.05
CA ILE A 11 -12.50 -7.56 -13.82
C ILE A 11 -12.70 -7.54 -12.30
N ILE A 12 -13.63 -6.72 -11.83
CA ILE A 12 -13.99 -6.65 -10.41
C ILE A 12 -14.75 -7.92 -10.04
N SER A 13 -14.01 -8.95 -9.63
CA SER A 13 -14.53 -10.25 -9.18
C SER A 13 -15.11 -10.14 -7.76
N PRO A 14 -15.85 -11.15 -7.29
CA PRO A 14 -16.40 -11.18 -5.92
C PRO A 14 -15.34 -10.92 -4.84
N ASP A 15 -14.09 -11.37 -5.02
CA ASP A 15 -12.98 -11.19 -4.07
C ASP A 15 -12.55 -9.72 -3.91
N TYR A 16 -12.88 -8.89 -4.88
CA TYR A 16 -12.62 -7.45 -4.87
C TYR A 16 -13.79 -6.61 -4.35
N CYS A 17 -14.94 -7.25 -4.05
CA CYS A 17 -16.16 -6.54 -3.69
C CYS A 17 -16.35 -6.40 -2.18
N ASP A 18 -17.03 -5.33 -1.80
CA ASP A 18 -17.63 -5.13 -0.49
C ASP A 18 -19.07 -5.69 -0.44
N ALA A 19 -19.74 -5.49 0.69
CA ALA A 19 -21.11 -5.98 0.93
C ALA A 19 -22.19 -5.30 0.04
N ALA A 20 -21.85 -4.20 -0.67
CA ALA A 20 -22.72 -3.54 -1.64
C ALA A 20 -22.44 -3.94 -3.09
N ALA A 21 -21.63 -4.98 -3.33
CA ALA A 21 -21.15 -5.41 -4.62
C ALA A 21 -20.40 -4.27 -5.38
N ALA A 22 -19.73 -3.40 -4.63
CA ALA A 22 -18.82 -2.38 -5.14
C ALA A 22 -17.37 -2.78 -4.85
N MET A 23 -16.43 -2.29 -5.66
CA MET A 23 -15.01 -2.50 -5.43
C MET A 23 -14.64 -1.96 -4.05
N SER A 24 -14.11 -2.81 -3.20
CA SER A 24 -13.71 -2.47 -1.83
C SER A 24 -12.43 -1.63 -1.81
N PRO A 25 -12.20 -0.80 -0.80
CA PRO A 25 -10.92 -0.11 -0.64
C PRO A 25 -9.73 -1.08 -0.58
N LEU A 26 -9.90 -2.26 0.02
CA LEU A 26 -8.85 -3.29 0.10
C LEU A 26 -8.43 -3.79 -1.28
N ALA A 27 -9.37 -3.90 -2.23
CA ALA A 27 -9.08 -4.31 -3.61
C ALA A 27 -8.09 -3.35 -4.29
N ALA A 28 -8.20 -2.04 -4.04
CA ALA A 28 -7.25 -1.07 -4.59
C ALA A 28 -5.82 -1.29 -4.07
N PHE A 29 -5.65 -1.56 -2.76
CA PHE A 29 -4.33 -1.92 -2.21
C PHE A 29 -3.77 -3.19 -2.86
N THR A 30 -4.60 -4.22 -3.05
CA THR A 30 -4.21 -5.49 -3.67
C THR A 30 -3.78 -5.30 -5.13
N ILE A 31 -4.59 -4.60 -5.92
CA ILE A 31 -4.32 -4.33 -7.33
C ILE A 31 -3.03 -3.50 -7.47
N PHE A 32 -2.86 -2.43 -6.69
CA PHE A 32 -1.69 -1.56 -6.78
C PHE A 32 -0.40 -2.28 -6.38
N GLN A 33 -0.45 -3.15 -5.35
CA GLN A 33 0.70 -3.96 -4.98
C GLN A 33 1.08 -4.95 -6.10
N ALA A 34 0.10 -5.61 -6.73
CA ALA A 34 0.34 -6.51 -7.85
C ALA A 34 0.94 -5.76 -9.05
N MET A 35 0.37 -4.60 -9.41
CA MET A 35 0.86 -3.74 -10.50
C MET A 35 2.32 -3.30 -10.26
N ALA A 36 2.66 -2.92 -9.01
CA ALA A 36 4.03 -2.55 -8.66
C ALA A 36 5.00 -3.71 -8.88
N ALA A 37 4.64 -4.91 -8.42
CA ALA A 37 5.47 -6.09 -8.55
C ALA A 37 5.67 -6.50 -10.02
N GLU A 38 4.59 -6.56 -10.82
CA GLU A 38 4.65 -6.90 -12.23
C GLU A 38 5.51 -5.91 -13.03
N HIS A 39 5.31 -4.61 -12.80
CA HIS A 39 6.10 -3.57 -13.49
C HIS A 39 7.58 -3.61 -13.05
N ALA A 40 7.86 -3.82 -11.76
CA ALA A 40 9.23 -3.94 -11.26
C ALA A 40 9.97 -5.13 -11.91
N GLU A 41 9.29 -6.27 -12.15
CA GLU A 41 9.87 -7.40 -12.90
C GLU A 41 10.22 -6.99 -14.34
N GLN A 42 9.33 -6.26 -15.04
CA GLN A 42 9.59 -5.80 -16.40
C GLN A 42 10.77 -4.82 -16.49
N ILE A 43 10.95 -4.00 -15.45
CA ILE A 43 12.07 -3.05 -15.32
C ILE A 43 13.39 -3.79 -14.96
N GLY A 44 13.33 -5.04 -14.47
CA GLY A 44 14.50 -5.81 -14.00
C GLY A 44 14.88 -5.54 -12.53
N VAL A 45 13.95 -4.94 -11.76
CA VAL A 45 14.12 -4.66 -10.34
C VAL A 45 13.02 -5.31 -9.48
N GLY A 46 12.44 -6.39 -9.97
CA GLY A 46 11.51 -7.20 -9.19
C GLY A 46 12.18 -7.87 -7.99
N GLY A 47 11.37 -8.34 -7.06
CA GLY A 47 11.85 -8.82 -5.76
C GLY A 47 12.96 -9.87 -5.83
N MET A 48 12.83 -10.85 -6.75
CA MET A 48 13.85 -11.90 -6.92
C MET A 48 15.15 -11.36 -7.55
N ALA A 49 15.05 -10.41 -8.48
CA ALA A 49 16.22 -9.80 -9.10
C ALA A 49 16.97 -8.91 -8.09
N MET A 50 16.24 -8.18 -7.26
CA MET A 50 16.80 -7.37 -6.16
C MET A 50 17.48 -8.27 -5.12
N ALA A 51 16.82 -9.32 -4.66
CA ALA A 51 17.36 -10.25 -3.67
C ALA A 51 18.69 -10.89 -4.10
N LYS A 52 18.85 -11.23 -5.39
CA LYS A 52 20.12 -11.73 -5.95
C LYS A 52 21.29 -10.74 -5.81
N ARG A 53 21.00 -9.44 -5.74
CA ARG A 53 21.99 -8.38 -5.50
C ARG A 53 22.15 -8.05 -4.02
N GLY A 54 21.39 -8.70 -3.12
CA GLY A 54 21.34 -8.38 -1.71
C GLY A 54 20.59 -7.06 -1.43
N GLU A 55 19.70 -6.70 -2.32
CA GLU A 55 18.85 -5.52 -2.25
C GLU A 55 17.40 -5.92 -1.97
N PHE A 56 16.67 -5.13 -1.17
CA PHE A 56 15.29 -5.44 -0.78
C PHE A 56 14.43 -4.18 -0.81
N TRP A 57 13.27 -4.27 -1.46
CA TRP A 57 12.27 -3.23 -1.39
C TRP A 57 11.63 -3.16 0.00
N LEU A 58 11.59 -1.95 0.55
CA LEU A 58 10.89 -1.63 1.78
C LEU A 58 9.77 -0.65 1.48
N THR A 59 8.53 -1.05 1.67
CA THR A 59 7.39 -0.13 1.64
C THR A 59 7.40 0.70 2.92
N VAL A 60 7.38 2.02 2.77
CA VAL A 60 7.42 2.96 3.88
C VAL A 60 6.04 3.54 4.14
N HIS A 61 5.34 3.86 3.06
CA HIS A 61 4.06 4.55 3.12
C HIS A 61 3.24 4.25 1.88
N THR A 62 1.92 4.13 2.03
CA THR A 62 0.97 4.04 0.91
C THR A 62 -0.23 4.91 1.21
N ARG A 63 -0.64 5.72 0.22
CA ARG A 63 -1.90 6.49 0.23
C ARG A 63 -2.71 6.13 -0.99
N ILE A 64 -4.04 5.99 -0.81
CA ILE A 64 -5.01 5.80 -1.88
C ILE A 64 -6.16 6.78 -1.65
N ASP A 65 -6.47 7.57 -2.67
CA ASP A 65 -7.62 8.47 -2.72
C ASP A 65 -8.69 7.87 -3.63
N PHE A 66 -9.94 7.85 -3.17
CA PHE A 66 -11.08 7.26 -3.87
C PHE A 66 -12.02 8.36 -4.38
N PHE A 67 -12.42 8.28 -5.64
CA PHE A 67 -13.25 9.28 -6.32
C PHE A 67 -14.60 8.72 -6.74
N SER A 68 -14.64 7.43 -7.08
CA SER A 68 -15.86 6.72 -7.47
C SER A 68 -15.70 5.22 -7.22
N HIS A 69 -16.75 4.43 -7.53
CA HIS A 69 -16.74 2.99 -7.29
C HIS A 69 -17.07 2.25 -8.60
N ALA A 70 -16.26 1.24 -8.92
CA ALA A 70 -16.61 0.21 -9.88
C ALA A 70 -17.51 -0.83 -9.19
N ARG A 71 -18.28 -1.57 -9.96
CA ARG A 71 -19.21 -2.59 -9.49
C ARG A 71 -18.71 -3.98 -9.83
N LEU A 72 -19.30 -4.97 -9.19
CA LEU A 72 -19.10 -6.37 -9.53
C LEU A 72 -19.24 -6.59 -11.04
N MET A 73 -18.26 -7.28 -11.65
CA MET A 73 -18.12 -7.57 -13.07
C MET A 73 -17.79 -6.38 -13.98
N ASP A 74 -17.62 -5.18 -13.44
CA ASP A 74 -17.04 -4.08 -14.21
C ASP A 74 -15.57 -4.38 -14.56
N THR A 75 -15.15 -3.90 -15.72
CA THR A 75 -13.74 -3.86 -16.11
C THR A 75 -13.16 -2.51 -15.74
N VAL A 76 -12.01 -2.52 -15.08
CA VAL A 76 -11.22 -1.34 -14.74
C VAL A 76 -9.81 -1.46 -15.31
N THR A 77 -9.23 -0.34 -15.75
CA THR A 77 -7.84 -0.25 -16.17
C THR A 77 -7.02 0.27 -15.00
N ALA A 78 -6.05 -0.51 -14.55
CA ALA A 78 -5.03 -0.10 -13.59
C ALA A 78 -3.79 0.36 -14.33
N ALA A 79 -3.21 1.49 -13.92
CA ALA A 79 -1.92 1.98 -14.41
C ALA A 79 -0.97 2.24 -13.24
N THR A 80 0.33 2.03 -13.46
CA THR A 80 1.38 2.38 -12.48
C THR A 80 2.64 2.87 -13.17
N TRP A 81 3.32 3.81 -12.52
CA TRP A 81 4.59 4.37 -12.99
C TRP A 81 5.48 4.78 -11.81
N PRO A 82 6.81 4.52 -11.89
CA PRO A 82 7.75 5.11 -10.93
C PRO A 82 7.85 6.61 -11.17
N GLU A 83 7.99 7.37 -10.08
CA GLU A 83 8.25 8.81 -10.14
C GLU A 83 9.75 9.07 -10.18
N GLN A 84 10.16 10.13 -10.87
CA GLN A 84 11.55 10.55 -10.88
C GLN A 84 11.95 11.02 -9.48
N CYS A 85 13.11 10.60 -9.01
CA CYS A 85 13.69 11.05 -7.74
C CYS A 85 15.13 11.50 -7.94
N ALA A 86 15.67 12.23 -6.96
CA ALA A 86 17.07 12.61 -6.97
C ALA A 86 17.97 11.39 -6.77
N ASP A 87 19.15 11.39 -7.38
CA ASP A 87 20.09 10.28 -7.31
C ASP A 87 20.51 9.95 -5.86
N GLU A 88 20.69 10.95 -5.03
CA GLU A 88 21.06 10.80 -3.61
C GLU A 88 19.87 10.53 -2.68
N ALA A 89 18.67 10.35 -3.23
CA ALA A 89 17.47 10.09 -2.41
C ALA A 89 17.52 8.68 -1.81
N TYR A 90 17.16 8.56 -0.53
CA TYR A 90 16.91 7.28 0.15
C TYR A 90 15.47 6.79 -0.02
N ARG A 91 14.62 7.58 -0.63
CA ARG A 91 13.20 7.33 -0.84
C ARG A 91 12.85 7.59 -2.28
N CYS A 92 12.07 6.69 -2.86
CA CYS A 92 11.48 6.87 -4.18
C CYS A 92 9.97 6.67 -4.09
N PHE A 93 9.26 7.13 -5.10
CA PHE A 93 7.81 7.04 -5.16
C PHE A 93 7.35 6.29 -6.40
N ARG A 94 6.19 5.69 -6.28
CA ARG A 94 5.46 5.07 -7.38
C ARG A 94 4.01 5.50 -7.29
N SER A 95 3.47 5.95 -8.41
CA SER A 95 2.09 6.36 -8.56
C SER A 95 1.24 5.29 -9.24
N TYR A 96 -0.06 5.34 -8.98
CA TYR A 96 -1.05 4.42 -9.52
C TYR A 96 -2.34 5.14 -9.86
N SER A 97 -3.07 4.61 -10.84
CA SER A 97 -4.45 4.99 -11.09
C SER A 97 -5.32 3.78 -11.39
N LEU A 98 -6.60 3.87 -11.02
CA LEU A 98 -7.66 2.97 -11.46
C LEU A 98 -8.71 3.80 -12.20
N LYS A 99 -9.10 3.36 -13.38
CA LYS A 99 -10.14 3.99 -14.20
C LYS A 99 -11.13 2.97 -14.71
N GLN A 100 -12.37 3.39 -14.89
CA GLN A 100 -13.37 2.67 -15.66
C GLN A 100 -13.71 3.57 -16.87
N CYS A 101 -13.21 3.21 -18.04
CA CYS A 101 -13.16 4.13 -19.20
C CYS A 101 -12.46 5.45 -18.77
N GLU A 102 -13.13 6.59 -18.97
CA GLU A 102 -12.58 7.90 -18.55
C GLU A 102 -12.86 8.27 -17.09
N ARG A 103 -13.67 7.47 -16.38
CA ARG A 103 -14.03 7.76 -14.98
C ARG A 103 -12.93 7.30 -14.04
N LEU A 104 -12.37 8.23 -13.29
CA LEU A 104 -11.39 7.95 -12.26
C LEU A 104 -12.06 7.25 -11.06
N ILE A 105 -11.53 6.08 -10.68
CA ILE A 105 -11.95 5.31 -9.51
C ILE A 105 -11.07 5.64 -8.31
N ALA A 106 -9.75 5.51 -8.48
CA ALA A 106 -8.79 5.78 -7.43
C ALA A 106 -7.44 6.25 -7.97
N LEU A 107 -6.73 7.03 -7.17
CA LEU A 107 -5.31 7.31 -7.31
C LEU A 107 -4.56 6.72 -6.11
N GLY A 108 -3.37 6.22 -6.35
CA GLY A 108 -2.50 5.71 -5.31
C GLY A 108 -1.09 6.28 -5.41
N ARG A 109 -0.40 6.33 -4.29
CA ARG A 109 1.02 6.66 -4.21
C ARG A 109 1.68 5.85 -3.12
N THR A 110 2.77 5.18 -3.45
CA THR A 110 3.57 4.44 -2.47
C THR A 110 4.98 5.01 -2.40
N GLN A 111 5.46 5.24 -1.18
CA GLN A 111 6.84 5.58 -0.90
C GLN A 111 7.63 4.31 -0.57
N TRP A 112 8.76 4.15 -1.23
CA TRP A 112 9.66 3.02 -1.08
C TRP A 112 11.02 3.47 -0.59
N ALA A 113 11.73 2.54 0.04
CA ALA A 113 13.17 2.60 0.26
C ALA A 113 13.80 1.29 -0.20
N ILE A 114 15.12 1.28 -0.38
CA ILE A 114 15.87 0.07 -0.70
C ILE A 114 16.85 -0.19 0.43
N LEU A 115 16.81 -1.41 0.95
CA LEU A 115 17.78 -1.93 1.90
C LEU A 115 18.82 -2.73 1.13
N GLY A 116 20.08 -2.45 1.36
CA GLY A 116 21.19 -3.27 0.92
C GLY A 116 21.56 -4.36 1.92
N SER A 117 22.62 -5.08 1.64
CA SER A 117 23.18 -6.11 2.52
C SER A 117 23.43 -5.55 3.92
N GLY A 118 22.96 -6.28 4.93
CA GLY A 118 23.06 -5.85 6.33
C GLY A 118 21.98 -4.84 6.77
N GLY A 119 20.92 -4.63 5.99
CA GLY A 119 19.76 -3.81 6.36
C GLY A 119 20.02 -2.30 6.35
N LYS A 120 21.06 -1.83 5.66
CA LYS A 120 21.34 -0.39 5.52
C LYS A 120 20.55 0.19 4.35
N LEU A 121 19.99 1.39 4.56
CA LEU A 121 19.36 2.16 3.47
C LEU A 121 20.41 2.51 2.40
N MET A 122 20.01 2.36 1.14
CA MET A 122 20.81 2.71 -0.03
C MET A 122 20.33 4.01 -0.65
N HIS A 123 21.25 4.79 -1.23
CA HIS A 123 20.87 5.84 -2.17
C HIS A 123 20.28 5.21 -3.42
N PHE A 124 19.30 5.87 -4.02
CA PHE A 124 18.61 5.32 -5.19
C PHE A 124 19.57 5.09 -6.36
N SER A 125 20.54 5.96 -6.56
CA SER A 125 21.60 5.83 -7.57
C SER A 125 22.49 4.59 -7.41
N ASP A 126 22.63 4.06 -6.19
CA ASP A 126 23.50 2.93 -5.89
C ASP A 126 22.79 1.57 -6.06
N THR A 127 21.50 1.61 -6.42
CA THR A 127 20.67 0.42 -6.58
C THR A 127 20.72 -0.13 -8.02
N GLY A 128 20.17 -1.33 -8.21
CA GLY A 128 20.02 -1.93 -9.53
C GLY A 128 18.96 -1.28 -10.44
N PHE A 129 18.34 -0.16 -10.04
CA PHE A 129 17.37 0.52 -10.88
C PHE A 129 18.04 1.11 -12.14
N PRO A 130 17.41 0.98 -13.35
CA PRO A 130 18.01 1.45 -14.60
C PRO A 130 18.26 2.96 -14.58
N LYS A 131 19.52 3.39 -14.79
CA LYS A 131 19.91 4.83 -14.76
C LYS A 131 19.29 5.65 -15.89
N ASN A 132 18.98 5.02 -17.03
CA ASN A 132 18.41 5.67 -18.21
C ASN A 132 16.92 5.30 -18.34
N PHE A 133 16.19 5.19 -17.23
CA PHE A 133 14.76 4.92 -17.25
C PHE A 133 14.00 6.15 -17.77
N ASP A 134 13.12 5.94 -18.73
CA ASP A 134 12.28 6.99 -19.29
C ASP A 134 11.05 7.17 -18.37
N TYR A 135 11.09 8.21 -17.54
CA TYR A 135 10.01 8.48 -16.58
C TYR A 135 8.79 9.08 -17.26
N SER A 136 7.62 8.62 -16.86
CA SER A 136 6.35 9.19 -17.31
C SER A 136 6.15 10.61 -16.77
N PRO A 137 5.63 11.56 -17.58
CA PRO A 137 5.23 12.88 -17.11
C PRO A 137 3.88 12.86 -16.36
N MET A 138 3.22 11.71 -16.24
CA MET A 138 1.94 11.59 -15.54
C MET A 138 2.08 11.98 -14.08
N GLN A 139 1.11 12.73 -13.59
CA GLN A 139 1.05 13.13 -12.20
C GLN A 139 0.00 12.32 -11.45
N GLY A 140 0.34 11.89 -10.24
CA GLY A 140 -0.55 11.24 -9.30
C GLY A 140 -0.84 12.14 -8.09
N ILE A 141 -0.87 11.55 -6.90
CA ILE A 141 -0.95 12.27 -5.62
C ILE A 141 0.37 12.99 -5.40
N THR A 142 0.33 14.33 -5.25
CA THR A 142 1.54 15.16 -5.04
C THR A 142 1.77 15.52 -3.58
N ASP A 143 0.73 15.44 -2.74
CA ASP A 143 0.84 15.76 -1.31
C ASP A 143 1.92 14.90 -0.64
N PRO A 144 2.69 15.48 0.28
CA PRO A 144 3.64 14.71 1.07
C PRO A 144 2.90 13.70 1.96
N PRO A 145 3.57 12.57 2.34
CA PRO A 145 3.02 11.64 3.31
C PRO A 145 2.61 12.35 4.61
N ALA A 146 1.39 12.10 5.08
CA ALA A 146 0.93 12.66 6.35
C ALA A 146 1.74 12.09 7.51
N ARG A 147 1.87 12.85 8.59
CA ARG A 147 2.46 12.36 9.84
C ARG A 147 1.35 12.04 10.81
N PHE A 148 1.42 10.86 11.41
CA PHE A 148 0.47 10.41 12.42
C PHE A 148 1.17 10.34 13.77
N ALA A 149 0.46 10.73 14.83
CA ALA A 149 0.92 10.52 16.19
C ALA A 149 0.67 9.07 16.61
N ASP A 150 1.59 8.47 17.37
CA ASP A 150 1.41 7.19 18.06
C ASP A 150 1.03 7.47 19.50
N ASP A 151 -0.17 8.05 19.70
CA ASP A 151 -0.71 8.46 21.00
C ASP A 151 -1.90 7.60 21.44
N PHE A 152 -1.87 6.31 21.10
CA PHE A 152 -2.93 5.35 21.41
C PHE A 152 -2.73 4.72 22.79
N GLY A 153 -3.81 4.77 23.60
CA GLY A 153 -3.90 4.15 24.92
C GLY A 153 -4.79 2.90 24.95
N GLU A 154 -4.92 2.29 26.13
CA GLU A 154 -5.78 1.11 26.31
C GLU A 154 -7.26 1.38 26.00
N ASP A 155 -7.74 2.59 26.21
CA ASP A 155 -9.13 2.99 25.90
C ASP A 155 -9.42 2.97 24.39
N ASP A 156 -8.38 3.03 23.56
CA ASP A 156 -8.48 2.96 22.10
C ASP A 156 -8.43 1.51 21.56
N PHE A 157 -8.25 0.51 22.42
CA PHE A 157 -8.13 -0.89 22.03
C PHE A 157 -9.38 -1.37 21.26
N ALA A 158 -9.15 -1.96 20.09
CA ALA A 158 -10.21 -2.47 19.22
C ALA A 158 -10.27 -4.01 19.24
N PHE A 159 -9.18 -4.69 18.90
CA PHE A 159 -9.09 -6.15 18.87
C PHE A 159 -7.65 -6.64 18.80
N GLU A 160 -7.48 -7.95 19.00
CA GLU A 160 -6.20 -8.66 18.76
C GLU A 160 -6.27 -9.48 17.46
N TYR A 161 -5.14 -9.58 16.77
CA TYR A 161 -4.96 -10.41 15.59
C TYR A 161 -3.67 -11.23 15.70
N THR A 162 -3.77 -12.54 15.49
CA THR A 162 -2.57 -13.39 15.39
C THR A 162 -2.20 -13.55 13.92
N VAL A 163 -0.99 -13.13 13.54
CA VAL A 163 -0.47 -13.28 12.17
C VAL A 163 -0.44 -14.75 11.77
N ARG A 164 -1.08 -15.07 10.65
CA ARG A 164 -1.23 -16.42 10.13
C ARG A 164 -0.23 -16.72 9.03
N SER A 165 0.00 -18.01 8.75
CA SER A 165 0.86 -18.45 7.65
C SER A 165 0.45 -17.88 6.29
N THR A 166 -0.86 -17.69 6.06
CA THR A 166 -1.39 -17.11 4.82
C THR A 166 -1.23 -15.59 4.71
N ASP A 167 -0.83 -14.92 5.78
CA ASP A 167 -0.51 -13.49 5.76
C ASP A 167 0.95 -13.24 5.32
N ILE A 168 1.81 -14.26 5.37
CA ILE A 168 3.24 -14.14 5.12
C ILE A 168 3.50 -14.16 3.61
N ASP A 169 4.25 -13.16 3.12
CA ASP A 169 4.69 -13.10 1.72
C ASP A 169 6.13 -13.64 1.53
N PHE A 170 6.66 -13.51 0.32
CA PHE A 170 8.01 -13.98 -0.01
C PHE A 170 9.12 -13.25 0.77
N GLY A 171 8.84 -12.06 1.33
CA GLY A 171 9.72 -11.31 2.23
C GLY A 171 9.81 -11.90 3.64
N GLN A 172 9.11 -13.00 3.92
CA GLN A 172 9.07 -13.72 5.21
C GLN A 172 8.45 -12.91 6.36
N HIS A 173 7.59 -11.95 6.05
CA HIS A 173 6.78 -11.19 7.01
C HIS A 173 5.40 -10.88 6.46
N MET A 174 4.54 -10.38 7.35
CA MET A 174 3.15 -10.06 7.01
C MET A 174 3.08 -9.10 5.84
N ASN A 175 2.34 -9.49 4.79
CA ASN A 175 2.14 -8.72 3.58
C ASN A 175 1.50 -7.35 3.88
N ASN A 176 1.92 -6.32 3.16
CA ASN A 176 1.46 -4.94 3.37
C ASN A 176 -0.07 -4.80 3.25
N VAL A 177 -0.72 -5.56 2.37
CA VAL A 177 -2.18 -5.56 2.22
C VAL A 177 -2.89 -6.07 3.48
N CYS A 178 -2.25 -6.95 4.27
CA CYS A 178 -2.83 -7.42 5.53
C CYS A 178 -2.95 -6.30 6.57
N TYR A 179 -2.01 -5.35 6.61
CA TYR A 179 -2.13 -4.17 7.47
C TYR A 179 -3.29 -3.26 7.03
N ALA A 180 -3.49 -3.09 5.71
CA ALA A 180 -4.65 -2.38 5.18
C ALA A 180 -5.95 -3.07 5.58
N ARG A 181 -6.01 -4.41 5.49
CA ARG A 181 -7.17 -5.21 5.94
C ARG A 181 -7.45 -4.97 7.41
N LEU A 182 -6.45 -5.11 8.31
CA LEU A 182 -6.65 -4.91 9.75
C LEU A 182 -7.09 -3.48 10.08
N SER A 183 -6.64 -2.49 9.32
CA SER A 183 -7.08 -1.11 9.49
C SER A 183 -8.54 -0.92 9.07
N LEU A 184 -8.96 -1.56 7.97
CA LEU A 184 -10.35 -1.53 7.49
C LEU A 184 -11.28 -2.38 8.38
N ASP A 185 -10.77 -3.44 9.04
CA ASP A 185 -11.52 -4.26 10.01
C ASP A 185 -11.95 -3.46 11.26
N CYS A 186 -11.40 -2.25 11.45
CA CYS A 186 -11.87 -1.30 12.45
C CYS A 186 -13.21 -0.64 12.08
N LEU A 187 -13.66 -0.78 10.82
CA LEU A 187 -14.94 -0.33 10.30
C LEU A 187 -15.90 -1.52 10.17
N SER A 188 -17.18 -1.26 10.29
CA SER A 188 -18.21 -2.26 9.98
C SER A 188 -18.37 -2.46 8.46
N ALA A 189 -18.89 -3.61 8.05
CA ALA A 189 -19.22 -3.87 6.65
C ALA A 189 -20.15 -2.80 6.05
N LYS A 190 -21.07 -2.24 6.87
CA LYS A 190 -21.98 -1.17 6.45
C LYS A 190 -21.23 0.14 6.19
N GLU A 191 -20.22 0.47 7.00
CA GLU A 191 -19.40 1.67 6.81
C GLU A 191 -18.53 1.56 5.56
N ILE A 192 -17.90 0.40 5.33
CA ILE A 192 -17.13 0.13 4.10
C ILE A 192 -18.05 0.23 2.87
N ALA A 193 -19.19 -0.45 2.89
CA ALA A 193 -20.16 -0.47 1.80
C ALA A 193 -20.91 0.85 1.58
N SER A 194 -20.74 1.84 2.48
CA SER A 194 -21.38 3.16 2.36
C SER A 194 -20.85 3.99 1.18
N GLY A 195 -19.68 3.65 0.65
CA GLY A 195 -18.99 4.42 -0.40
C GLY A 195 -18.49 5.79 0.06
N LYS A 196 -18.38 6.01 1.36
CA LYS A 196 -17.96 7.31 1.92
C LYS A 196 -16.45 7.43 2.13
N ILE A 197 -15.69 6.34 2.06
CA ILE A 197 -14.23 6.39 2.22
C ILE A 197 -13.64 7.21 1.07
N LYS A 198 -12.98 8.31 1.43
CA LYS A 198 -12.33 9.26 0.52
C LYS A 198 -10.85 8.96 0.35
N SER A 199 -10.20 8.53 1.43
CA SER A 199 -8.80 8.14 1.37
C SER A 199 -8.45 7.13 2.45
N ALA A 200 -7.42 6.33 2.18
CA ALA A 200 -6.76 5.47 3.16
C ALA A 200 -5.25 5.64 3.02
N GLU A 201 -4.58 5.86 4.15
CA GLU A 201 -3.15 6.15 4.21
C GLU A 201 -2.50 5.31 5.31
N ILE A 202 -1.39 4.64 5.00
CA ILE A 202 -0.72 3.70 5.91
C ILE A 202 0.77 3.98 5.93
N HIS A 203 1.35 4.13 7.13
CA HIS A 203 2.78 4.10 7.41
C HIS A 203 3.18 2.74 7.94
N PHE A 204 4.18 2.12 7.36
CA PHE A 204 4.77 0.86 7.80
C PHE A 204 6.04 1.16 8.60
N SER A 205 6.12 0.66 9.84
CA SER A 205 7.21 0.96 10.77
C SER A 205 8.06 -0.25 11.11
N ALA A 206 7.44 -1.40 11.37
CA ALA A 206 8.13 -2.63 11.70
C ALA A 206 7.41 -3.85 11.13
N PRO A 207 8.14 -4.83 10.54
CA PRO A 207 7.53 -6.05 10.03
C PRO A 207 6.96 -6.91 11.16
N SER A 208 5.85 -7.59 10.88
CA SER A 208 5.26 -8.58 11.77
C SER A 208 5.51 -9.99 11.24
N LEU A 209 5.74 -10.95 12.14
CA LEU A 209 6.09 -12.32 11.81
C LEU A 209 4.93 -13.27 12.12
N GLU A 210 4.95 -14.47 11.50
CA GLU A 210 3.98 -15.52 11.79
C GLU A 210 3.94 -15.82 13.31
N GLY A 211 2.73 -15.99 13.83
CA GLY A 211 2.47 -16.27 15.24
C GLY A 211 2.50 -15.06 16.16
N GLU A 212 2.98 -13.90 15.73
CA GLU A 212 2.90 -12.68 16.54
C GLU A 212 1.45 -12.28 16.79
N ARG A 213 1.13 -11.92 18.04
CA ARG A 213 -0.17 -11.42 18.46
C ARG A 213 -0.15 -9.90 18.43
N LEU A 214 -0.73 -9.34 17.37
CA LEU A 214 -0.81 -7.91 17.17
C LEU A 214 -2.01 -7.35 17.94
N ARG A 215 -1.85 -6.15 18.53
CA ARG A 215 -2.94 -5.39 19.13
C ARG A 215 -3.30 -4.22 18.24
N VAL A 216 -4.57 -4.13 17.88
CA VAL A 216 -5.11 -3.09 17.01
C VAL A 216 -5.87 -2.09 17.87
N TYR A 217 -5.55 -0.81 17.69
CA TYR A 217 -6.15 0.33 18.37
C TYR A 217 -6.80 1.24 17.35
N LYS A 218 -7.89 1.89 17.71
CA LYS A 218 -8.58 2.86 16.83
C LYS A 218 -9.03 4.10 17.60
N LYS A 219 -8.93 5.24 16.92
CA LYS A 219 -9.38 6.55 17.44
C LYS A 219 -10.09 7.32 16.34
N ALA A 220 -11.29 7.78 16.57
CA ALA A 220 -12.03 8.62 15.63
C ALA A 220 -11.79 10.10 15.97
N ASP A 221 -11.55 10.93 14.94
CA ASP A 221 -11.45 12.37 15.05
C ASP A 221 -12.11 13.02 13.82
N GLY A 222 -13.25 13.67 14.03
CA GLY A 222 -14.07 14.24 12.97
C GLY A 222 -14.50 13.18 11.95
N ASN A 223 -14.08 13.33 10.70
CA ASN A 223 -14.35 12.38 9.61
C ASN A 223 -13.20 11.38 9.37
N ALA A 224 -12.20 11.37 10.23
CA ALA A 224 -11.06 10.48 10.13
C ALA A 224 -11.09 9.39 11.21
N LEU A 225 -10.71 8.18 10.81
CA LEU A 225 -10.38 7.06 11.70
C LEU A 225 -8.89 6.84 11.66
N TYR A 226 -8.24 6.95 12.81
CA TYR A 226 -6.84 6.59 12.99
C TYR A 226 -6.75 5.18 13.55
N VAL A 227 -5.80 4.39 13.06
CA VAL A 227 -5.57 3.01 13.51
C VAL A 227 -4.08 2.82 13.78
N CYS A 228 -3.77 2.20 14.92
CA CYS A 228 -2.41 1.79 15.28
C CYS A 228 -2.39 0.28 15.46
N ILE A 229 -1.41 -0.37 14.84
CA ILE A 229 -1.16 -1.80 14.98
C ILE A 229 0.17 -1.96 15.72
N LYS A 230 0.11 -2.55 16.93
CA LYS A 230 1.28 -2.75 17.81
C LYS A 230 1.67 -4.21 17.90
N LYS A 231 2.95 -4.45 17.95
CA LYS A 231 3.58 -5.75 18.18
C LYS A 231 3.51 -6.13 19.66
N PRO A 232 3.78 -7.41 20.03
CA PRO A 232 3.78 -7.85 21.43
C PRO A 232 4.78 -7.10 22.32
N ASP A 233 5.87 -6.57 21.76
CA ASP A 233 6.88 -5.77 22.45
C ASP A 233 6.52 -4.29 22.60
N GLY A 234 5.31 -3.91 22.19
CA GLY A 234 4.79 -2.55 22.23
C GLY A 234 5.23 -1.65 21.07
N LYS A 235 6.11 -2.12 20.18
CA LYS A 235 6.51 -1.35 19.00
C LYS A 235 5.36 -1.24 18.00
N THR A 236 5.23 -0.08 17.41
CA THR A 236 4.28 0.16 16.32
C THR A 236 4.73 -0.56 15.07
N SER A 237 3.84 -1.40 14.52
CA SER A 237 4.04 -2.08 13.25
C SER A 237 3.52 -1.25 12.07
N ALA A 238 2.33 -0.65 12.22
CA ALA A 238 1.77 0.28 11.25
C ALA A 238 0.86 1.32 11.90
N LEU A 239 0.77 2.48 11.26
CA LEU A 239 -0.17 3.56 11.58
C LEU A 239 -0.98 3.88 10.33
N SER A 240 -2.30 4.04 10.47
CA SER A 240 -3.18 4.30 9.35
C SER A 240 -4.13 5.45 9.65
N LYS A 241 -4.56 6.12 8.58
CA LYS A 241 -5.63 7.11 8.59
C LYS A 241 -6.62 6.80 7.48
N ILE A 242 -7.89 6.67 7.82
CA ILE A 242 -8.99 6.48 6.87
C ILE A 242 -9.90 7.70 6.98
N VAL A 243 -10.14 8.40 5.87
CA VAL A 243 -11.03 9.58 5.80
C VAL A 243 -12.32 9.18 5.11
N MET A 244 -13.44 9.53 5.73
CA MET A 244 -14.80 9.26 5.22
C MET A 244 -15.49 10.50 4.69
#